data_28124cdc82c6f335e8b8c13199f454f9
#
_entry.id   28124cdc82c6f335e8b8c13199f454f9
#
_cell.length_a   1.000
_cell.length_b   1.000
_cell.length_c   1.000
_cell.angle_alpha   90.00
_cell.angle_beta   90.00
_cell.angle_gamma   90.00
#
_symmetry.space_group_name_H-M   'P 1'
#
loop_
_entity.id
_entity.type
_entity.pdbx_description
1 polymer ?
#
loop_
_entity_poly.entity_id
_entity_poly.type
_entity_poly.pdbx_seq_one_letter_code
_entity_poly.pdbx_strand_id
1 'polypeptide(L)'
;MTYELHFKEEALAEWRRLDGSLREQFKKKLIERLAQPRVLSAKLSGHPDRYKIKLRSAGYRLVYEVRDGELIVVVVAVGRRDRNLVYQVAGRR
;
A
#
# COMPACT_ATOMS: atom_id res chain seq x y z
N MET A 1 -9.01 0.47 -17.88
CA MET A 1 -7.71 1.13 -17.80
C MET A 1 -7.09 0.86 -16.43
N THR A 2 -5.82 0.46 -16.39
CA THR A 2 -5.14 0.19 -15.13
C THR A 2 -4.15 1.30 -14.79
N TYR A 3 -3.96 1.51 -13.49
CA TYR A 3 -2.97 2.45 -13.00
C TYR A 3 -1.59 1.81 -13.05
N GLU A 4 -0.54 2.62 -13.08
CA GLU A 4 0.84 2.14 -13.06
C GLU A 4 1.32 2.11 -11.60
N LEU A 5 2.07 1.07 -11.24
CA LEU A 5 2.56 0.90 -9.87
C LEU A 5 3.93 1.56 -9.68
N HIS A 6 4.00 2.42 -8.68
CA HIS A 6 5.24 3.08 -8.26
C HIS A 6 5.45 2.89 -6.76
N PHE A 7 6.66 3.10 -6.29
CA PHE A 7 7.00 3.03 -4.88
C PHE A 7 7.75 4.29 -4.47
N LYS A 8 7.45 4.81 -3.29
CA LYS A 8 8.36 5.76 -2.67
C LYS A 8 9.65 5.01 -2.30
N GLU A 9 10.76 5.71 -2.29
CA GLU A 9 12.07 5.10 -2.06
C GLU A 9 12.11 4.29 -0.75
N GLU A 10 11.61 4.87 0.33
CA GLU A 10 11.56 4.20 1.63
C GLU A 10 10.66 2.97 1.59
N ALA A 11 9.54 3.07 0.89
CA ALA A 11 8.61 1.95 0.75
C ALA A 11 9.22 0.81 -0.06
N LEU A 12 10.00 1.13 -1.08
CA LEU A 12 10.67 0.12 -1.88
C LEU A 12 11.69 -0.65 -1.04
N ALA A 13 12.42 0.05 -0.17
CA ALA A 13 13.35 -0.61 0.75
C ALA A 13 12.61 -1.57 1.70
N GLU A 14 11.47 -1.14 2.21
CA GLU A 14 10.63 -1.99 3.07
C GLU A 14 10.09 -3.20 2.31
N TRP A 15 9.66 -2.98 1.07
CA TRP A 15 9.18 -4.04 0.19
C TRP A 15 10.25 -5.12 -0.05
N ARG A 16 11.48 -4.69 -0.28
CA ARG A 16 12.59 -5.62 -0.53
C ARG A 16 12.95 -6.47 0.68
N ARG A 17 12.63 -6.01 1.89
CA ARG A 17 12.87 -6.75 3.11
C ARG A 17 11.80 -7.80 3.39
N LEU A 18 10.70 -7.75 2.68
CA LEU A 18 9.63 -8.73 2.88
C LEU A 18 10.09 -10.12 2.44
N ASP A 19 9.62 -11.13 3.16
CA ASP A 19 9.69 -12.50 2.73
C ASP A 19 9.00 -12.64 1.36
N GLY A 20 9.52 -13.51 0.50
CA GLY A 20 8.98 -13.71 -0.84
C GLY A 20 7.50 -14.06 -0.86
N SER A 21 7.06 -14.86 0.11
CA SER A 21 5.63 -15.20 0.24
C SER A 21 4.78 -13.97 0.49
N LEU A 22 5.23 -13.06 1.34
CA LEU A 22 4.50 -11.82 1.64
C LEU A 22 4.45 -10.91 0.43
N ARG A 23 5.57 -10.79 -0.30
CA ARG A 23 5.59 -9.99 -1.52
C ARG A 23 4.59 -10.50 -2.55
N GLU A 24 4.53 -11.83 -2.73
CA GLU A 24 3.58 -12.42 -3.67
C GLU A 24 2.13 -12.15 -3.27
N GLN A 25 1.82 -12.24 -1.99
CA GLN A 25 0.47 -11.96 -1.49
C GLN A 25 0.09 -10.50 -1.72
N PHE A 26 0.97 -9.57 -1.40
CA PHE A 26 0.73 -8.15 -1.66
C PHE A 26 0.63 -7.87 -3.15
N LYS A 27 1.47 -8.49 -3.95
CA LYS A 27 1.49 -8.30 -5.39
C LYS A 27 0.15 -8.64 -6.02
N LYS A 28 -0.44 -9.77 -5.63
CA LYS A 28 -1.76 -10.16 -6.11
C LYS A 28 -2.81 -9.12 -5.79
N LYS A 29 -2.80 -8.61 -4.55
CA LYS A 29 -3.75 -7.58 -4.14
C LYS A 29 -3.50 -6.25 -4.83
N LEU A 30 -2.25 -5.90 -5.04
CA LEU A 30 -1.89 -4.67 -5.75
C LEU A 30 -2.38 -4.71 -7.20
N ILE A 31 -2.25 -5.84 -7.87
CA ILE A 31 -2.75 -5.98 -9.25
C ILE A 31 -4.25 -5.66 -9.31
N GLU A 32 -5.02 -6.19 -8.36
CA GLU A 32 -6.45 -5.87 -8.28
C GLU A 32 -6.69 -4.39 -8.04
N ARG A 33 -5.90 -3.77 -7.15
CA ARG A 33 -6.04 -2.35 -6.83
C ARG A 33 -5.61 -1.44 -7.97
N LEU A 34 -4.74 -1.89 -8.86
CA LEU A 34 -4.37 -1.10 -10.04
C LEU A 34 -5.55 -0.94 -11.00
N ALA A 35 -6.46 -1.91 -11.02
CA ALA A 35 -7.68 -1.80 -11.83
C ALA A 35 -8.71 -0.88 -11.18
N GLN A 36 -8.86 -0.95 -9.86
CA GLN A 36 -9.78 -0.12 -9.10
C GLN A 36 -9.16 0.29 -7.76
N PRO A 37 -8.32 1.32 -7.75
CA PRO A 37 -7.55 1.65 -6.54
C PRO A 37 -8.36 2.32 -5.43
N ARG A 38 -9.49 2.94 -5.74
CA ARG A 38 -10.29 3.64 -4.73
C ARG A 38 -11.32 2.73 -4.10
N VAL A 39 -10.85 1.86 -3.21
CA VAL A 39 -11.70 0.92 -2.47
C VAL A 39 -12.13 1.60 -1.16
N LEU A 40 -13.37 2.04 -1.10
CA LEU A 40 -13.86 2.84 0.03
C LEU A 40 -13.66 2.17 1.39
N SER A 41 -13.90 0.87 1.47
CA SER A 41 -13.73 0.13 2.72
C SER A 41 -12.28 0.07 3.22
N ALA A 42 -11.34 0.39 2.33
CA ALA A 42 -9.90 0.37 2.64
C ALA A 42 -9.29 1.76 2.77
N LYS A 43 -10.10 2.80 2.67
CA LYS A 43 -9.61 4.18 2.73
C LYS A 43 -9.05 4.50 4.11
N LEU A 44 -7.91 5.18 4.15
CA LEU A 44 -7.35 5.66 5.40
C LEU A 44 -8.09 6.89 5.91
N SER A 45 -8.36 6.90 7.20
CA SER A 45 -8.95 8.05 7.86
C SER A 45 -7.99 9.24 7.79
N GLY A 46 -8.52 10.41 7.49
CA GLY A 46 -7.73 11.65 7.49
C GLY A 46 -6.91 11.89 6.25
N HIS A 47 -7.05 11.05 5.22
CA HIS A 47 -6.34 11.28 3.97
C HIS A 47 -7.24 10.94 2.76
N PRO A 48 -7.44 11.89 1.83
CA PRO A 48 -8.40 11.69 0.74
C PRO A 48 -7.99 10.66 -0.29
N ASP A 49 -6.70 10.41 -0.46
CA ASP A 49 -6.18 9.59 -1.56
C ASP A 49 -5.43 8.34 -1.14
N ARG A 50 -5.41 8.02 0.15
CA ARG A 50 -4.63 6.88 0.64
C ARG A 50 -5.52 5.74 1.08
N TYR A 51 -5.06 4.53 0.79
CA TYR A 51 -5.77 3.28 1.04
C TYR A 51 -4.80 2.26 1.62
N LYS A 52 -5.37 1.24 2.26
CA LYS A 52 -4.57 0.18 2.87
C LYS A 52 -4.88 -1.17 2.27
N ILE A 53 -3.89 -2.06 2.32
CA ILE A 53 -4.04 -3.48 2.02
C ILE A 53 -3.61 -4.24 3.27
N LYS A 54 -4.45 -5.16 3.75
CA LYS A 54 -4.17 -5.94 4.94
C LYS A 54 -3.90 -7.39 4.58
N LEU A 55 -2.79 -7.92 5.09
CA LEU A 55 -2.54 -9.36 5.12
C LEU A 55 -2.78 -9.80 6.55
N ARG A 56 -4.03 -10.11 6.87
CA ARG A 56 -4.45 -10.31 8.26
C ARG A 56 -3.73 -11.43 8.97
N SER A 57 -3.61 -12.60 8.34
CA SER A 57 -2.95 -13.75 8.95
C SER A 57 -1.46 -13.53 9.19
N ALA A 58 -0.82 -12.76 8.33
CA ALA A 58 0.59 -12.44 8.47
C ALA A 58 0.86 -11.23 9.36
N GLY A 59 -0.17 -10.43 9.63
CA GLY A 59 -0.03 -9.22 10.44
C GLY A 59 0.73 -8.10 9.75
N TYR A 60 0.67 -8.03 8.42
CA TYR A 60 1.31 -6.98 7.64
C TYR A 60 0.31 -6.04 7.00
N ARG A 61 0.74 -4.83 6.76
CA ARG A 61 -0.07 -3.77 6.13
C ARG A 61 0.75 -3.05 5.09
N LEU A 62 0.06 -2.58 4.05
CA LEU A 62 0.64 -1.75 2.99
C LEU A 62 -0.26 -0.54 2.80
N VAL A 63 0.33 0.64 2.66
CA VAL A 63 -0.40 1.88 2.38
C VAL A 63 0.02 2.38 1.01
N TYR A 64 -0.95 2.72 0.17
CA TYR A 64 -0.69 3.31 -1.13
C TYR A 64 -1.49 4.59 -1.32
N GLU A 65 -1.03 5.44 -2.22
CA GLU A 65 -1.68 6.68 -2.58
C GLU A 65 -2.08 6.64 -4.05
N VAL A 66 -3.28 7.12 -4.33
CA VAL A 66 -3.82 7.18 -5.70
C VAL A 66 -3.59 8.57 -6.27
N ARG A 67 -3.01 8.64 -7.46
CA ARG A 67 -2.81 9.89 -8.19
C ARG A 67 -3.49 9.79 -9.54
N ASP A 68 -4.73 10.22 -9.58
CA ASP A 68 -5.57 10.08 -10.78
C ASP A 68 -5.03 10.85 -11.99
N GLY A 69 -4.52 12.05 -11.76
CA GLY A 69 -3.99 12.87 -12.86
C GLY A 69 -2.81 12.25 -13.59
N GLU A 70 -2.08 11.38 -12.90
CA GLU A 70 -0.92 10.68 -13.47
C GLU A 70 -1.22 9.21 -13.76
N LEU A 71 -2.39 8.72 -13.36
CA LEU A 71 -2.79 7.32 -13.45
C LEU A 71 -1.79 6.38 -12.78
N ILE A 72 -1.32 6.77 -11.59
CA ILE A 72 -0.39 5.94 -10.84
C ILE A 72 -0.91 5.64 -9.43
N VAL A 73 -0.46 4.52 -8.90
CA VAL A 73 -0.62 4.12 -7.50
C VAL A 73 0.77 4.05 -6.91
N VAL A 74 1.02 4.84 -5.87
CA VAL A 74 2.34 4.91 -5.23
C VAL A 74 2.28 4.21 -3.88
N VAL A 75 3.12 3.20 -3.69
CA VAL A 75 3.23 2.56 -2.38
C VAL A 75 4.00 3.49 -1.45
N VAL A 76 3.40 3.84 -0.33
CA VAL A 76 3.91 4.82 0.63
C VAL A 76 4.63 4.16 1.79
N ALA A 77 4.13 3.03 2.27
CA ALA A 77 4.71 2.32 3.41
C ALA A 77 4.29 0.87 3.41
N VAL A 78 5.17 -0.01 3.87
CA VAL A 78 4.89 -1.44 4.05
C VAL A 78 5.52 -1.87 5.37
N GLY A 79 4.76 -2.58 6.21
CA GLY A 79 5.32 -3.05 7.46
C GLY A 79 4.33 -3.84 8.28
N ARG A 80 4.76 -4.24 9.46
CA ARG A 80 3.91 -4.93 10.41
C ARG A 80 2.85 -3.99 10.97
N ARG A 81 1.70 -4.56 11.34
CA ARG A 81 0.60 -3.79 11.90
C ARG A 81 0.86 -3.32 13.34
N ASP A 82 1.93 -3.78 13.98
CA ASP A 82 2.21 -3.55 15.40
C ASP A 82 2.02 -2.08 15.77
N ARG A 83 1.09 -1.80 16.71
CA ARG A 83 0.78 -0.46 17.20
C ARG A 83 0.48 0.54 16.08
N ASN A 84 0.00 0.05 14.94
CA ASN A 84 -0.29 0.89 13.77
C ASN A 84 0.93 1.69 13.28
N LEU A 85 2.14 1.17 13.48
CA LEU A 85 3.36 1.86 13.09
C LEU A 85 3.40 2.19 11.60
N VAL A 86 2.94 1.27 10.75
CA VAL A 86 2.94 1.50 9.31
C VAL A 86 2.10 2.71 8.93
N TYR A 87 0.98 2.93 9.63
CA TYR A 87 0.12 4.09 9.37
C TYR A 87 0.75 5.38 9.84
N GLN A 88 1.45 5.36 10.97
CA GLN A 88 2.18 6.52 11.47
C GLN A 88 3.32 6.90 10.54
N VAL A 89 4.06 5.91 10.07
CA VAL A 89 5.15 6.11 9.11
C VAL A 89 4.61 6.68 7.81
N ALA A 90 3.51 6.12 7.30
CA ALA A 90 2.86 6.61 6.08
C ALA A 90 2.44 8.08 6.24
N GLY A 91 1.95 8.46 7.41
CA GLY A 91 1.52 9.83 7.69
C GLY A 91 2.65 10.84 7.63
N ARG A 92 3.89 10.41 7.78
CA ARG A 92 5.08 11.25 7.66
C ARG A 92 5.64 11.32 6.24
N ARG A 93 5.11 10.50 5.36
CA ARG A 93 5.55 10.40 3.96
C ARG A 93 4.52 11.01 3.03
#